data_8d067a82623fbe94b2220e160e27e87a
#
_entry.id   8d067a82623fbe94b2220e160e27e87a
#
_cell.length_a   1.000
_cell.length_b   1.000
_cell.length_c   1.000
_cell.angle_alpha   90.00
_cell.angle_beta   90.00
_cell.angle_gamma   90.00
#
_symmetry.space_group_name_H-M   'P 1'
#
loop_
_entity.id
_entity.type
_entity.pdbx_description
1 polymer ?
#
loop_
_entity_poly.entity_id
_entity_poly.type
_entity_poly.pdbx_seq_one_letter_code
_entity_poly.pdbx_strand_id
1 'polypeptide(L)'
;MRKAIETLKNIWKIEDLRQRILITILFVAIYRFGSYVVLPGINPAMLTQLHQQTSEGLLALLNMFSGGAFSNASIFALGIMPYISASIVIQLLGIAVPYFQKLQREGESGRIKMNQYTRYLTIIILLVQAPSYLLNLKMQAGPSLNASLDWTLFMLTSTIILAAGSMFILWLGERITDKGIGNGISLIIMVGIIARLPQSLFQELISRMTDKTGGLVMFLIELVVLLLVIAFAILLVQGTRKIPVQYAKKIVGNKQYGGARQYIPLKVNAANVMPIIFAQAIMFIPITLVGFSNVNNASGFIHALTDHTSFWYNLIFAVLIILFTYFYTCLLYTSPSPRDRSLSRMPSSA
;
A
#
# COMPACT_ATOMS: atom_id res chain seq x y z
N MET A 1 7.80 -15.68 -28.95
CA MET A 1 8.99 -14.87 -28.64
C MET A 1 9.25 -13.73 -29.63
N ARG A 2 9.26 -13.93 -30.96
CA ARG A 2 9.51 -12.84 -31.95
C ARG A 2 8.55 -11.64 -31.79
N LYS A 3 7.24 -11.87 -31.67
CA LYS A 3 6.26 -10.77 -31.44
C LYS A 3 6.51 -9.96 -30.18
N ALA A 4 6.92 -10.59 -29.08
CA ALA A 4 7.24 -9.88 -27.83
C ALA A 4 8.49 -8.99 -27.98
N ILE A 5 9.50 -9.48 -28.69
CA ILE A 5 10.74 -8.72 -28.96
C ILE A 5 10.44 -7.54 -29.90
N GLU A 6 9.60 -7.74 -30.92
CA GLU A 6 9.15 -6.66 -31.82
C GLU A 6 8.32 -5.60 -31.06
N THR A 7 7.45 -6.04 -30.17
CA THR A 7 6.69 -5.12 -29.32
C THR A 7 7.60 -4.29 -28.41
N LEU A 8 8.59 -4.91 -27.76
CA LEU A 8 9.58 -4.22 -26.94
C LEU A 8 10.41 -3.22 -27.79
N LYS A 9 10.82 -3.63 -28.98
CA LYS A 9 11.56 -2.75 -29.90
C LYS A 9 10.72 -1.56 -30.38
N ASN A 10 9.43 -1.77 -30.62
CA ASN A 10 8.49 -0.72 -30.98
C ASN A 10 8.21 0.25 -29.83
N ILE A 11 8.08 -0.25 -28.58
CA ILE A 11 7.96 0.56 -27.36
C ILE A 11 9.18 1.48 -27.23
N TRP A 12 10.39 0.96 -27.47
CA TRP A 12 11.63 1.74 -27.37
C TRP A 12 11.80 2.80 -28.46
N LYS A 13 11.12 2.65 -29.60
CA LYS A 13 11.12 3.63 -30.71
C LYS A 13 10.27 4.88 -30.41
N ILE A 14 9.27 4.76 -29.53
CA ILE A 14 8.41 5.89 -29.14
C ILE A 14 9.16 6.73 -28.13
N GLU A 15 9.55 7.93 -28.50
CA GLU A 15 10.42 8.80 -27.69
C GLU A 15 9.79 9.20 -26.35
N ASP A 16 8.52 9.61 -26.33
CA ASP A 16 7.79 9.97 -25.11
C ASP A 16 7.71 8.80 -24.13
N LEU A 17 7.39 7.60 -24.62
CA LEU A 17 7.29 6.41 -23.79
C LEU A 17 8.65 6.00 -23.22
N ARG A 18 9.70 6.08 -24.02
CA ARG A 18 11.08 5.81 -23.58
C ARG A 18 11.50 6.76 -22.46
N GLN A 19 11.24 8.06 -22.61
CA GLN A 19 11.55 9.05 -21.57
C GLN A 19 10.79 8.77 -20.26
N ARG A 20 9.50 8.45 -20.33
CA ARG A 20 8.70 8.07 -19.15
C ARG A 20 9.23 6.82 -18.45
N ILE A 21 9.63 5.80 -19.21
CA ILE A 21 10.24 4.58 -18.65
C ILE A 21 11.56 4.92 -17.93
N LEU A 22 12.45 5.69 -18.57
CA LEU A 22 13.74 6.07 -17.99
C LEU A 22 13.58 6.89 -16.71
N ILE A 23 12.66 7.85 -16.69
CA ILE A 23 12.34 8.65 -15.52
C ILE A 23 11.82 7.76 -14.38
N THR A 24 10.94 6.82 -14.69
CA THR A 24 10.40 5.88 -13.70
C THR A 24 11.51 5.02 -13.09
N ILE A 25 12.38 4.45 -13.94
CA ILE A 25 13.52 3.62 -13.47
C ILE A 25 14.47 4.46 -12.61
N LEU A 26 14.78 5.69 -13.03
CA LEU A 26 15.64 6.60 -12.27
C LEU A 26 15.08 6.88 -10.87
N PHE A 27 13.80 7.21 -10.77
CA PHE A 27 13.17 7.52 -9.49
C PHE A 27 13.07 6.27 -8.59
N VAL A 28 12.79 5.11 -9.17
CA VAL A 28 12.83 3.83 -8.44
C VAL A 28 14.24 3.52 -7.93
N ALA A 29 15.27 3.79 -8.72
CA ALA A 29 16.66 3.61 -8.29
C ALA A 29 17.02 4.54 -7.11
N ILE A 30 16.59 5.82 -7.17
CA ILE A 30 16.76 6.77 -6.05
C ILE A 30 16.07 6.26 -4.77
N TYR A 31 14.82 5.79 -4.89
CA TYR A 31 14.10 5.19 -3.77
C TYR A 31 14.84 3.99 -3.18
N ARG A 32 15.34 3.09 -4.04
CA ARG A 32 16.09 1.91 -3.59
C ARG A 32 17.39 2.27 -2.92
N PHE A 33 18.15 3.22 -3.47
CA PHE A 33 19.38 3.71 -2.87
C PHE A 33 19.13 4.26 -1.46
N GLY A 34 18.12 5.12 -1.30
CA GLY A 34 17.79 5.71 0.02
C GLY A 34 17.29 4.68 1.05
N SER A 35 16.76 3.51 0.61
CA SER A 35 16.38 2.42 1.52
C SER A 35 17.58 1.74 2.19
N TYR A 36 18.79 1.93 1.70
CA TYR A 36 20.03 1.42 2.30
C TYR A 36 20.79 2.46 3.14
N VAL A 37 20.40 3.74 3.06
CA VAL A 37 21.04 4.80 3.85
C VAL A 37 20.52 4.73 5.28
N VAL A 38 21.36 4.26 6.20
CA VAL A 38 21.04 4.10 7.62
C VAL A 38 20.95 5.45 8.32
N LEU A 39 20.08 5.56 9.33
CA LEU A 39 19.96 6.75 10.17
C LEU A 39 21.29 7.08 10.87
N PRO A 40 21.69 8.36 10.91
CA PRO A 40 22.91 8.78 11.60
C PRO A 40 22.83 8.42 13.09
N GLY A 41 23.90 7.83 13.61
CA GLY A 41 23.97 7.39 15.01
C GLY A 41 23.66 5.91 15.25
N ILE A 42 23.33 5.14 14.20
CA ILE A 42 23.12 3.70 14.28
C ILE A 42 24.27 2.96 13.59
N ASN A 43 24.78 1.93 14.23
CA ASN A 43 25.82 1.08 13.64
C ASN A 43 25.16 -0.04 12.80
N PRO A 44 25.36 -0.05 11.48
CA PRO A 44 24.73 -1.02 10.60
C PRO A 44 25.16 -2.47 10.84
N ALA A 45 26.35 -2.69 11.37
CA ALA A 45 26.88 -4.04 11.65
C ALA A 45 26.11 -4.80 12.74
N MET A 46 25.43 -4.07 13.62
CA MET A 46 24.68 -4.66 14.74
C MET A 46 23.16 -4.82 14.45
N LEU A 47 22.70 -4.43 13.26
CA LEU A 47 21.30 -4.53 12.86
C LEU A 47 20.85 -5.96 12.53
N THR A 48 21.77 -6.94 12.51
CA THR A 48 21.42 -8.35 12.22
C THR A 48 20.42 -8.93 13.20
N GLN A 49 20.44 -8.52 14.47
CA GLN A 49 19.43 -8.93 15.47
C GLN A 49 18.06 -8.34 15.16
N LEU A 50 18.02 -7.10 14.68
CA LEU A 50 16.78 -6.44 14.26
C LEU A 50 16.16 -7.16 13.04
N HIS A 51 16.97 -7.66 12.12
CA HIS A 51 16.50 -8.44 10.97
C HIS A 51 15.81 -9.73 11.40
N GLN A 52 16.29 -10.42 12.41
CA GLN A 52 15.69 -11.65 12.93
C GLN A 52 14.34 -11.37 13.62
N GLN A 53 14.26 -10.33 14.45
CA GLN A 53 13.05 -9.96 15.17
C GLN A 53 11.97 -9.32 14.29
N THR A 54 12.38 -8.62 13.22
CA THR A 54 11.45 -8.03 12.23
C THR A 54 11.02 -9.02 11.15
N SER A 55 11.50 -10.26 11.17
CA SER A 55 11.08 -11.30 10.22
C SER A 55 9.71 -11.88 10.53
N GLU A 56 9.18 -11.64 11.73
CA GLU A 56 7.90 -12.19 12.18
C GLU A 56 6.91 -11.08 12.52
N GLY A 57 5.63 -11.35 12.29
CA GLY A 57 4.53 -10.50 12.71
C GLY A 57 4.21 -9.29 11.85
N LEU A 58 3.56 -8.32 12.48
CA LEU A 58 3.14 -7.08 11.82
C LEU A 58 4.35 -6.24 11.38
N LEU A 59 5.45 -6.29 12.13
CA LEU A 59 6.69 -5.61 11.77
C LEU A 59 7.28 -6.18 10.48
N ALA A 60 7.08 -7.48 10.22
CA ALA A 60 7.45 -8.11 8.95
C ALA A 60 6.66 -7.52 7.77
N LEU A 61 5.36 -7.25 7.95
CA LEU A 61 4.55 -6.60 6.93
C LEU A 61 5.01 -5.17 6.66
N LEU A 62 5.27 -4.37 7.72
CA LEU A 62 5.82 -3.02 7.58
C LEU A 62 7.17 -3.05 6.84
N ASN A 63 8.03 -4.00 7.20
CA ASN A 63 9.32 -4.21 6.58
C ASN A 63 9.20 -4.62 5.11
N MET A 64 8.19 -5.43 4.78
CA MET A 64 7.88 -5.83 3.41
C MET A 64 7.41 -4.63 2.56
N PHE A 65 6.49 -3.81 3.07
CA PHE A 65 6.01 -2.60 2.37
C PHE A 65 7.10 -1.54 2.21
N SER A 66 8.02 -1.42 3.17
CA SER A 66 9.16 -0.51 3.07
C SER A 66 10.32 -1.08 2.24
N GLY A 67 10.19 -2.31 1.73
CA GLY A 67 11.24 -2.97 0.95
C GLY A 67 12.53 -3.26 1.72
N GLY A 68 12.41 -3.47 3.03
CA GLY A 68 13.54 -3.72 3.93
C GLY A 68 14.11 -2.47 4.61
N ALA A 69 13.61 -1.30 4.27
CA ALA A 69 14.07 -0.04 4.86
C ALA A 69 13.82 0.03 6.37
N PHE A 70 12.73 -0.60 6.84
CA PHE A 70 12.37 -0.66 8.26
C PHE A 70 13.41 -1.42 9.09
N SER A 71 13.80 -2.62 8.68
CA SER A 71 14.80 -3.45 9.36
C SER A 71 16.21 -2.91 9.22
N ASN A 72 16.52 -2.15 8.17
CA ASN A 72 17.80 -1.48 7.97
C ASN A 72 17.90 -0.17 8.77
N ALA A 73 16.88 0.21 9.55
CA ALA A 73 16.81 1.50 10.23
C ALA A 73 17.21 2.67 9.30
N SER A 74 16.70 2.66 8.07
CA SER A 74 17.07 3.63 7.05
C SER A 74 16.28 4.94 7.18
N ILE A 75 16.72 5.96 6.45
CA ILE A 75 16.03 7.25 6.35
C ILE A 75 14.58 7.04 5.85
N PHE A 76 14.34 5.98 5.07
CA PHE A 76 13.02 5.61 4.52
C PHE A 76 12.31 4.51 5.32
N ALA A 77 12.67 4.30 6.59
CA ALA A 77 12.13 3.21 7.40
C ALA A 77 10.60 3.21 7.50
N LEU A 78 9.97 4.36 7.67
CA LEU A 78 8.50 4.49 7.72
C LEU A 78 7.84 4.40 6.33
N GLY A 79 8.61 4.60 5.25
CA GLY A 79 8.13 4.48 3.88
C GLY A 79 6.93 5.35 3.56
N ILE A 80 5.96 4.77 2.83
CA ILE A 80 4.70 5.41 2.41
C ILE A 80 3.55 5.17 3.40
N MET A 81 3.72 4.29 4.42
CA MET A 81 2.65 3.88 5.33
C MET A 81 1.91 5.05 6.00
N PRO A 82 2.59 6.10 6.51
CA PRO A 82 1.89 7.25 7.12
C PRO A 82 0.98 7.98 6.14
N TYR A 83 1.39 8.09 4.88
CA TYR A 83 0.57 8.68 3.83
C TYR A 83 -0.65 7.83 3.48
N ILE A 84 -0.49 6.51 3.42
CA ILE A 84 -1.61 5.59 3.17
C ILE A 84 -2.64 5.75 4.29
N SER A 85 -2.20 5.74 5.56
CA SER A 85 -3.08 5.94 6.72
C SER A 85 -3.80 7.29 6.66
N ALA A 86 -3.09 8.37 6.33
CA ALA A 86 -3.69 9.71 6.16
C ALA A 86 -4.72 9.74 5.02
N SER A 87 -4.39 9.14 3.88
CA SER A 87 -5.29 9.07 2.72
C SER A 87 -6.59 8.33 3.05
N ILE A 88 -6.49 7.26 3.82
CA ILE A 88 -7.62 6.49 4.33
C ILE A 88 -8.52 7.35 5.20
N VAL A 89 -7.95 8.04 6.17
CA VAL A 89 -8.71 8.90 7.08
C VAL A 89 -9.44 10.01 6.31
N ILE A 90 -8.78 10.65 5.34
CA ILE A 90 -9.41 11.69 4.51
C ILE A 90 -10.52 11.10 3.62
N GLN A 91 -10.36 9.89 3.09
CA GLN A 91 -11.42 9.22 2.33
C GLN A 91 -12.64 8.91 3.21
N LEU A 92 -12.42 8.42 4.43
CA LEU A 92 -13.49 8.17 5.41
C LEU A 92 -14.20 9.47 5.82
N LEU A 93 -13.43 10.55 6.07
CA LEU A 93 -14.00 11.88 6.34
C LEU A 93 -14.80 12.42 5.16
N GLY A 94 -14.39 12.10 3.93
CA GLY A 94 -15.14 12.42 2.71
C GLY A 94 -16.54 11.82 2.67
N ILE A 95 -16.80 10.78 3.46
CA ILE A 95 -18.11 10.14 3.58
C ILE A 95 -18.86 10.65 4.80
N ALA A 96 -18.16 10.77 5.93
CA ALA A 96 -18.77 11.10 7.23
C ALA A 96 -19.08 12.60 7.39
N VAL A 97 -18.23 13.47 6.82
CA VAL A 97 -18.30 14.91 7.05
C VAL A 97 -18.80 15.66 5.83
N PRO A 98 -19.88 16.45 5.93
CA PRO A 98 -20.49 17.18 4.80
C PRO A 98 -19.52 18.13 4.08
N TYR A 99 -18.56 18.71 4.80
CA TYR A 99 -17.54 19.59 4.25
C TYR A 99 -16.66 18.86 3.21
N PHE A 100 -16.14 17.69 3.56
CA PHE A 100 -15.33 16.88 2.64
C PHE A 100 -16.15 16.30 1.49
N GLN A 101 -17.44 16.01 1.72
CA GLN A 101 -18.36 15.62 0.64
C GLN A 101 -18.53 16.73 -0.40
N LYS A 102 -18.62 18.00 0.04
CA LYS A 102 -18.66 19.15 -0.88
C LYS A 102 -17.38 19.26 -1.70
N LEU A 103 -16.22 19.12 -1.04
CA LEU A 103 -14.94 19.13 -1.75
C LEU A 103 -14.83 18.03 -2.82
N GLN A 104 -15.29 16.81 -2.52
CA GLN A 104 -15.32 15.73 -3.52
C GLN A 104 -16.19 16.06 -4.73
N ARG A 105 -17.23 16.87 -4.54
CA ARG A 105 -18.15 17.29 -5.61
C ARG A 105 -17.66 18.48 -6.43
N GLU A 106 -16.72 19.27 -5.92
CA GLU A 106 -16.10 20.42 -6.59
C GLU A 106 -15.19 20.01 -7.76
N GLY A 107 -14.96 18.73 -7.98
CA GLY A 107 -14.14 18.23 -9.07
C GLY A 107 -12.64 18.39 -8.81
N GLU A 108 -11.90 18.90 -9.78
CA GLU A 108 -10.44 18.94 -9.72
C GLU A 108 -9.89 19.89 -8.64
N SER A 109 -10.52 21.03 -8.44
CA SER A 109 -10.15 21.98 -7.38
C SER A 109 -10.32 21.38 -5.98
N GLY A 110 -11.43 20.68 -5.74
CA GLY A 110 -11.66 19.99 -4.48
C GLY A 110 -10.67 18.85 -4.24
N ARG A 111 -10.28 18.13 -5.30
CA ARG A 111 -9.30 17.06 -5.26
C ARG A 111 -7.90 17.56 -4.86
N ILE A 112 -7.49 18.72 -5.37
CA ILE A 112 -6.22 19.35 -4.98
C ILE A 112 -6.23 19.71 -3.49
N LYS A 113 -7.32 20.30 -2.98
CA LYS A 113 -7.46 20.60 -1.54
C LYS A 113 -7.45 19.34 -0.67
N MET A 114 -8.14 18.27 -1.08
CA MET A 114 -8.12 17.00 -0.37
C MET A 114 -6.71 16.40 -0.30
N ASN A 115 -5.94 16.47 -1.37
CA ASN A 115 -4.55 16.03 -1.38
C ASN A 115 -3.69 16.86 -0.43
N GLN A 116 -3.92 18.18 -0.33
CA GLN A 116 -3.23 19.03 0.66
C GLN A 116 -3.56 18.62 2.10
N TYR A 117 -4.84 18.41 2.43
CA TYR A 117 -5.22 17.90 3.75
C TYR A 117 -4.60 16.55 4.06
N THR A 118 -4.52 15.65 3.07
CA THR A 118 -3.85 14.35 3.24
C THR A 118 -2.37 14.55 3.57
N ARG A 119 -1.67 15.47 2.91
CA ARG A 119 -0.25 15.77 3.21
C ARG A 119 -0.06 16.33 4.62
N TYR A 120 -0.92 17.28 5.06
CA TYR A 120 -0.84 17.80 6.44
C TYR A 120 -1.09 16.71 7.47
N LEU A 121 -2.11 15.88 7.25
CA LEU A 121 -2.40 14.76 8.13
C LEU A 121 -1.26 13.72 8.14
N THR A 122 -0.61 13.51 7.01
CA THR A 122 0.58 12.64 6.92
C THR A 122 1.70 13.13 7.82
N ILE A 123 1.98 14.45 7.84
CA ILE A 123 3.00 15.03 8.71
C ILE A 123 2.65 14.82 10.19
N ILE A 124 1.39 15.03 10.57
CA ILE A 124 0.93 14.81 11.95
C ILE A 124 1.12 13.35 12.36
N ILE A 125 0.71 12.42 11.50
CA ILE A 125 0.87 10.98 11.74
C ILE A 125 2.36 10.61 11.85
N LEU A 126 3.21 11.17 10.99
CA LEU A 126 4.65 10.95 11.03
C LEU A 126 5.28 11.41 12.36
N LEU A 127 4.87 12.57 12.88
CA LEU A 127 5.37 13.08 14.16
C LEU A 127 5.00 12.19 15.34
N VAL A 128 3.93 11.41 15.23
CA VAL A 128 3.52 10.43 16.25
C VAL A 128 4.20 9.07 16.01
N GLN A 129 4.28 8.61 14.78
CA GLN A 129 4.82 7.29 14.46
C GLN A 129 6.35 7.23 14.53
N ALA A 130 7.07 8.30 14.17
CA ALA A 130 8.52 8.30 14.17
C ALA A 130 9.12 8.11 15.57
N PRO A 131 8.68 8.82 16.63
CA PRO A 131 9.14 8.53 18.00
C PRO A 131 8.82 7.12 18.46
N SER A 132 7.62 6.60 18.14
CA SER A 132 7.23 5.22 18.47
C SER A 132 8.16 4.19 17.81
N TYR A 133 8.51 4.40 16.56
CA TYR A 133 9.47 3.57 15.84
C TYR A 133 10.86 3.61 16.50
N LEU A 134 11.35 4.80 16.88
CA LEU A 134 12.65 4.98 17.51
C LEU A 134 12.70 4.36 18.92
N LEU A 135 11.61 4.42 19.68
CA LEU A 135 11.49 3.72 20.98
C LEU A 135 11.58 2.21 20.81
N ASN A 136 10.84 1.67 19.81
CA ASN A 136 10.90 0.25 19.47
C ASN A 136 12.32 -0.16 19.04
N LEU A 137 12.96 0.66 18.21
CA LEU A 137 14.33 0.46 17.78
C LEU A 137 15.32 0.45 18.96
N LYS A 138 15.13 1.33 19.96
CA LYS A 138 15.94 1.34 21.19
C LYS A 138 15.77 0.06 22.00
N MET A 139 14.57 -0.46 22.10
CA MET A 139 14.29 -1.70 22.83
C MET A 139 14.92 -2.92 22.15
N GLN A 140 14.88 -2.98 20.82
CA GLN A 140 15.33 -4.13 20.05
C GLN A 140 16.83 -4.06 19.69
N ALA A 141 17.34 -2.90 19.39
CA ALA A 141 18.70 -2.65 18.88
C ALA A 141 19.53 -1.76 19.81
N GLY A 142 19.24 -1.77 21.12
CA GLY A 142 19.94 -0.95 22.11
C GLY A 142 21.46 -0.97 22.01
N PRO A 143 22.13 -2.13 21.79
CA PRO A 143 23.59 -2.19 21.62
C PRO A 143 24.11 -1.53 20.33
N SER A 144 23.26 -1.34 19.32
CA SER A 144 23.65 -0.72 18.04
C SER A 144 23.62 0.81 18.04
N LEU A 145 23.10 1.42 19.12
CA LEU A 145 23.12 2.86 19.32
C LEU A 145 24.46 3.30 19.86
N ASN A 146 25.03 4.37 19.29
CA ASN A 146 26.28 4.96 19.79
C ASN A 146 26.06 5.48 21.22
N ALA A 147 26.75 4.94 22.19
CA ALA A 147 26.65 5.26 23.63
C ALA A 147 26.98 6.74 23.97
N SER A 148 27.57 7.49 23.05
CA SER A 148 27.97 8.89 23.22
C SER A 148 26.88 9.91 22.84
N LEU A 149 25.73 9.47 22.31
CA LEU A 149 24.68 10.37 21.86
C LEU A 149 23.57 10.49 22.92
N ASP A 150 23.22 11.73 23.27
CA ASP A 150 22.05 12.02 24.09
C ASP A 150 20.79 11.49 23.39
N TRP A 151 20.06 10.61 24.08
CA TRP A 151 18.86 9.98 23.56
C TRP A 151 17.81 10.99 23.06
N THR A 152 17.63 12.10 23.78
CA THR A 152 16.65 13.11 23.43
C THR A 152 16.99 13.80 22.12
N LEU A 153 18.28 14.16 21.94
CA LEU A 153 18.77 14.79 20.72
C LEU A 153 18.69 13.83 19.53
N PHE A 154 19.06 12.55 19.74
CA PHE A 154 18.91 11.51 18.72
C PHE A 154 17.46 11.32 18.30
N MET A 155 16.53 11.25 19.25
CA MET A 155 15.10 11.08 18.96
C MET A 155 14.55 12.26 18.15
N LEU A 156 14.92 13.49 18.50
CA LEU A 156 14.43 14.69 17.80
C LEU A 156 15.00 14.77 16.38
N THR A 157 16.30 14.60 16.22
CA THR A 157 16.95 14.65 14.89
C THR A 157 16.47 13.52 13.98
N SER A 158 16.41 12.29 14.50
CA SER A 158 15.93 11.13 13.73
C SER A 158 14.45 11.25 13.35
N THR A 159 13.61 11.83 14.20
CA THR A 159 12.20 12.09 13.87
C THR A 159 12.08 13.05 12.68
N ILE A 160 12.87 14.12 12.67
CA ILE A 160 12.88 15.09 11.56
C ILE A 160 13.39 14.41 10.27
N ILE A 161 14.44 13.60 10.36
CA ILE A 161 14.99 12.89 9.21
C ILE A 161 14.00 11.88 8.65
N LEU A 162 13.33 11.09 9.50
CA LEU A 162 12.29 10.14 9.09
C LEU A 162 11.09 10.84 8.45
N ALA A 163 10.66 11.97 9.01
CA ALA A 163 9.58 12.76 8.44
C ALA A 163 9.96 13.32 7.06
N ALA A 164 11.15 13.88 6.94
CA ALA A 164 11.67 14.37 5.66
C ALA A 164 11.81 13.22 4.63
N GLY A 165 12.31 12.06 5.04
CA GLY A 165 12.43 10.87 4.19
C GLY A 165 11.08 10.38 3.66
N SER A 166 10.08 10.26 4.52
CA SER A 166 8.73 9.84 4.12
C SER A 166 8.06 10.86 3.19
N MET A 167 8.20 12.16 3.45
CA MET A 167 7.70 13.22 2.56
C MET A 167 8.42 13.22 1.21
N PHE A 168 9.72 12.91 1.20
CA PHE A 168 10.49 12.77 -0.04
C PHE A 168 10.00 11.58 -0.87
N ILE A 169 9.71 10.43 -0.25
CA ILE A 169 9.13 9.27 -0.95
C ILE A 169 7.76 9.63 -1.55
N LEU A 170 6.93 10.35 -0.81
CA LEU A 170 5.63 10.83 -1.30
C LEU A 170 5.80 11.71 -2.54
N TRP A 171 6.69 12.72 -2.45
CA TRP A 171 7.01 13.58 -3.59
C TRP A 171 7.53 12.78 -4.79
N LEU A 172 8.35 11.78 -4.54
CA LEU A 172 8.89 10.91 -5.58
C LEU A 172 7.79 10.09 -6.27
N GLY A 173 6.82 9.56 -5.49
CA GLY A 173 5.64 8.87 -6.00
C GLY A 173 4.75 9.77 -6.86
N GLU A 174 4.54 11.01 -6.45
CA GLU A 174 3.80 12.00 -7.23
C GLU A 174 4.53 12.34 -8.54
N ARG A 175 5.85 12.52 -8.50
CA ARG A 175 6.66 12.78 -9.71
C ARG A 175 6.65 11.61 -10.69
N ILE A 176 6.64 10.38 -10.20
CA ILE A 176 6.46 9.20 -11.07
C ILE A 176 5.06 9.23 -11.71
N THR A 177 4.03 9.60 -10.96
CA THR A 177 2.67 9.70 -11.49
C THR A 177 2.55 10.78 -12.58
N ASP A 178 3.19 11.93 -12.38
CA ASP A 178 3.12 13.06 -13.31
C ASP A 178 3.96 12.82 -14.59
N LYS A 179 5.19 12.37 -14.44
CA LYS A 179 6.18 12.28 -15.53
C LYS A 179 6.56 10.87 -15.93
N GLY A 180 6.18 9.87 -15.15
CA GLY A 180 6.49 8.47 -15.39
C GLY A 180 5.32 7.68 -15.95
N ILE A 181 5.22 6.41 -15.56
CA ILE A 181 4.20 5.47 -16.00
C ILE A 181 3.32 5.05 -14.83
N GLY A 182 2.01 5.20 -14.98
CA GLY A 182 1.01 4.71 -14.04
C GLY A 182 0.97 5.48 -12.72
N ASN A 183 0.47 4.84 -11.66
CA ASN A 183 0.42 5.43 -10.33
C ASN A 183 1.74 5.20 -9.59
N GLY A 184 2.52 6.27 -9.37
CA GLY A 184 3.84 6.18 -8.77
C GLY A 184 3.86 5.67 -7.33
N ILE A 185 2.85 6.00 -6.53
CA ILE A 185 2.73 5.50 -5.15
C ILE A 185 2.58 3.99 -5.14
N SER A 186 1.65 3.46 -5.96
CA SER A 186 1.44 2.02 -6.10
C SER A 186 2.68 1.31 -6.65
N LEU A 187 3.41 1.96 -7.55
CA LEU A 187 4.65 1.43 -8.13
C LEU A 187 5.76 1.33 -7.08
N ILE A 188 5.92 2.34 -6.22
CA ILE A 188 6.91 2.30 -5.13
C ILE A 188 6.58 1.17 -4.14
N ILE A 189 5.31 0.99 -3.78
CA ILE A 189 4.86 -0.11 -2.91
C ILE A 189 5.17 -1.46 -3.57
N MET A 190 4.82 -1.63 -4.84
CA MET A 190 5.09 -2.85 -5.60
C MET A 190 6.58 -3.17 -5.64
N VAL A 191 7.42 -2.18 -5.94
CA VAL A 191 8.88 -2.35 -5.96
C VAL A 191 9.42 -2.71 -4.59
N GLY A 192 8.87 -2.12 -3.51
CA GLY A 192 9.21 -2.48 -2.14
C GLY A 192 8.96 -3.96 -1.86
N ILE A 193 7.77 -4.44 -2.20
CA ILE A 193 7.38 -5.84 -1.98
C ILE A 193 8.23 -6.81 -2.81
N ILE A 194 8.39 -6.54 -4.12
CA ILE A 194 9.10 -7.44 -5.04
C ILE A 194 10.61 -7.44 -4.76
N ALA A 195 11.16 -6.39 -4.20
CA ALA A 195 12.60 -6.23 -4.02
C ALA A 195 13.28 -7.33 -3.20
N ARG A 196 12.56 -7.95 -2.27
CA ARG A 196 13.06 -9.06 -1.44
C ARG A 196 12.80 -10.44 -2.03
N LEU A 197 11.88 -10.54 -2.96
CA LEU A 197 11.46 -11.82 -3.55
C LEU A 197 12.63 -12.59 -4.19
N PRO A 198 13.53 -12.00 -5.00
CA PRO A 198 14.66 -12.74 -5.55
C PRO A 198 15.58 -13.29 -4.47
N GLN A 199 15.92 -12.49 -3.46
CA GLN A 199 16.79 -12.91 -2.37
C GLN A 199 16.18 -14.06 -1.56
N SER A 200 14.88 -13.97 -1.25
CA SER A 200 14.16 -15.02 -0.51
C SER A 200 14.13 -16.33 -1.30
N LEU A 201 13.87 -16.27 -2.62
CA LEU A 201 13.89 -17.45 -3.48
C LEU A 201 15.29 -18.10 -3.54
N PHE A 202 16.35 -17.28 -3.62
CA PHE A 202 17.72 -17.83 -3.60
C PHE A 202 18.08 -18.44 -2.25
N GLN A 203 17.70 -17.82 -1.14
CA GLN A 203 17.92 -18.38 0.20
C GLN A 203 17.17 -19.69 0.39
N GLU A 204 15.91 -19.76 -0.04
CA GLU A 204 15.11 -20.99 0.02
C GLU A 204 15.75 -22.10 -0.83
N LEU A 205 16.18 -21.79 -2.05
CA LEU A 205 16.88 -22.74 -2.91
C LEU A 205 18.13 -23.31 -2.23
N ILE A 206 18.97 -22.43 -1.66
CA ILE A 206 20.21 -22.85 -0.98
C ILE A 206 19.88 -23.69 0.26
N SER A 207 18.91 -23.27 1.08
CA SER A 207 18.45 -24.00 2.25
C SER A 207 17.99 -25.41 1.87
N ARG A 208 17.14 -25.55 0.85
CA ARG A 208 16.64 -26.83 0.38
C ARG A 208 17.72 -27.73 -0.25
N MET A 209 18.76 -27.15 -0.83
CA MET A 209 19.90 -27.92 -1.34
C MET A 209 20.80 -28.42 -0.21
N THR A 210 20.86 -27.69 0.91
CA THR A 210 21.71 -28.03 2.06
C THR A 210 21.01 -28.98 3.03
N ASP A 211 19.69 -28.81 3.21
CA ASP A 211 18.87 -29.64 4.09
C ASP A 211 18.48 -30.96 3.39
N LYS A 212 18.70 -32.06 4.10
CA LYS A 212 18.37 -33.43 3.62
C LYS A 212 16.86 -33.71 3.56
N THR A 213 16.01 -32.80 3.96
CA THR A 213 14.55 -32.93 4.04
C THR A 213 13.85 -32.43 2.77
N GLY A 214 13.76 -33.29 1.75
CA GLY A 214 12.94 -33.05 0.56
C GLY A 214 13.63 -32.40 -0.64
N GLY A 215 14.79 -31.83 -0.47
CA GLY A 215 15.66 -31.36 -1.56
C GLY A 215 15.00 -30.46 -2.61
N LEU A 216 15.53 -30.54 -3.82
CA LEU A 216 15.12 -29.75 -4.99
C LEU A 216 13.66 -29.99 -5.41
N VAL A 217 13.09 -31.17 -5.14
CA VAL A 217 11.70 -31.49 -5.48
C VAL A 217 10.72 -30.65 -4.68
N MET A 218 10.99 -30.43 -3.38
CA MET A 218 10.13 -29.59 -2.53
C MET A 218 10.15 -28.12 -2.98
N PHE A 219 11.32 -27.59 -3.33
CA PHE A 219 11.44 -26.26 -3.91
C PHE A 219 10.65 -26.11 -5.22
N LEU A 220 10.65 -27.13 -6.08
CA LEU A 220 9.90 -27.10 -7.32
C LEU A 220 8.39 -27.10 -7.09
N ILE A 221 7.91 -27.86 -6.08
CA ILE A 221 6.50 -27.82 -5.66
C ILE A 221 6.12 -26.43 -5.13
N GLU A 222 6.94 -25.83 -4.28
CA GLU A 222 6.74 -24.48 -3.75
C GLU A 222 6.64 -23.44 -4.88
N LEU A 223 7.50 -23.54 -5.88
CA LEU A 223 7.49 -22.66 -7.06
C LEU A 223 6.21 -22.82 -7.89
N VAL A 224 5.76 -24.08 -8.10
CA VAL A 224 4.50 -24.36 -8.80
C VAL A 224 3.31 -23.80 -8.01
N VAL A 225 3.27 -23.99 -6.69
CA VAL A 225 2.21 -23.43 -5.83
C VAL A 225 2.22 -21.91 -5.90
N LEU A 226 3.39 -21.26 -5.84
CA LEU A 226 3.52 -19.81 -5.98
C LEU A 226 2.93 -19.31 -7.32
N LEU A 227 3.29 -19.96 -8.43
CA LEU A 227 2.76 -19.61 -9.75
C LEU A 227 1.24 -19.81 -9.82
N LEU A 228 0.73 -20.87 -9.20
CA LEU A 228 -0.70 -21.17 -9.16
C LEU A 228 -1.45 -20.09 -8.36
N VAL A 229 -0.93 -19.66 -7.22
CA VAL A 229 -1.49 -18.56 -6.41
C VAL A 229 -1.50 -17.25 -7.19
N ILE A 230 -0.41 -16.93 -7.90
CA ILE A 230 -0.34 -15.72 -8.75
C ILE A 230 -1.39 -15.79 -9.87
N ALA A 231 -1.50 -16.93 -10.56
CA ALA A 231 -2.49 -17.12 -11.62
C ALA A 231 -3.93 -16.96 -11.08
N PHE A 232 -4.23 -17.54 -9.92
CA PHE A 232 -5.53 -17.41 -9.26
C PHE A 232 -5.83 -15.96 -8.87
N ALA A 233 -4.86 -15.24 -8.31
CA ALA A 233 -4.99 -13.84 -7.95
C ALA A 233 -5.28 -12.96 -9.20
N ILE A 234 -4.59 -13.22 -10.31
CA ILE A 234 -4.83 -12.52 -11.59
C ILE A 234 -6.25 -12.78 -12.09
N LEU A 235 -6.71 -14.04 -12.08
CA LEU A 235 -8.07 -14.40 -12.47
C LEU A 235 -9.12 -13.67 -11.63
N LEU A 236 -8.90 -13.56 -10.32
CA LEU A 236 -9.80 -12.87 -9.39
C LEU A 236 -9.86 -11.36 -9.66
N VAL A 237 -8.73 -10.72 -9.95
CA VAL A 237 -8.65 -9.28 -10.26
C VAL A 237 -9.24 -8.97 -11.65
N GLN A 238 -9.05 -9.84 -12.64
CA GLN A 238 -9.58 -9.68 -13.99
C GLN A 238 -11.04 -10.12 -14.11
N GLY A 239 -11.55 -10.87 -13.14
CA GLY A 239 -12.91 -11.38 -13.13
C GLY A 239 -13.95 -10.29 -13.28
N THR A 240 -14.75 -10.33 -14.35
CA THR A 240 -15.86 -9.41 -14.61
C THR A 240 -17.17 -10.15 -14.79
N ARG A 241 -18.21 -9.73 -14.08
CA ARG A 241 -19.58 -10.20 -14.30
C ARG A 241 -20.24 -9.32 -15.36
N LYS A 242 -20.58 -9.89 -16.49
CA LYS A 242 -21.27 -9.20 -17.60
C LYS A 242 -22.77 -9.25 -17.38
N ILE A 243 -23.40 -8.08 -17.15
CA ILE A 243 -24.86 -7.97 -17.05
C ILE A 243 -25.39 -7.57 -18.43
N PRO A 244 -26.27 -8.38 -19.07
CA PRO A 244 -26.84 -8.03 -20.34
C PRO A 244 -27.87 -6.89 -20.18
N VAL A 245 -27.69 -5.82 -20.96
CA VAL A 245 -28.59 -4.69 -21.00
C VAL A 245 -29.15 -4.58 -22.41
N GLN A 246 -30.49 -4.47 -22.51
CA GLN A 246 -31.18 -4.29 -23.76
C GLN A 246 -31.57 -2.83 -23.91
N TYR A 247 -30.95 -2.14 -24.86
CA TYR A 247 -31.29 -0.76 -25.19
C TYR A 247 -32.55 -0.74 -26.09
N ALA A 248 -33.42 0.25 -25.88
CA ALA A 248 -34.58 0.48 -26.73
C ALA A 248 -34.14 0.77 -28.16
N LYS A 249 -34.84 0.19 -29.13
CA LYS A 249 -34.60 0.46 -30.54
C LYS A 249 -35.05 1.89 -30.85
N LYS A 250 -34.15 2.69 -31.45
CA LYS A 250 -34.51 4.01 -31.97
C LYS A 250 -34.86 3.89 -33.44
N ILE A 251 -36.06 4.32 -33.82
CA ILE A 251 -36.53 4.38 -35.22
C ILE A 251 -36.30 5.82 -35.69
N VAL A 252 -35.45 6.00 -36.68
CA VAL A 252 -35.24 7.30 -37.34
C VAL A 252 -35.57 7.12 -38.82
N GLY A 253 -36.75 7.63 -39.21
CA GLY A 253 -37.31 7.38 -40.54
C GLY A 253 -37.65 5.90 -40.75
N ASN A 254 -37.25 5.34 -41.88
CA ASN A 254 -37.54 3.93 -42.26
C ASN A 254 -36.40 2.97 -41.80
N LYS A 255 -35.42 3.43 -41.00
CA LYS A 255 -34.29 2.62 -40.52
C LYS A 255 -34.34 2.44 -39.00
N GLN A 256 -34.23 1.20 -38.54
CA GLN A 256 -34.12 0.86 -37.13
C GLN A 256 -32.63 0.91 -36.75
N TYR A 257 -32.29 1.79 -35.79
CA TYR A 257 -30.95 1.86 -35.18
C TYR A 257 -31.00 1.37 -33.73
N GLY A 258 -30.03 0.54 -33.34
CA GLY A 258 -29.95 0.01 -31.98
C GLY A 258 -30.59 -1.38 -31.83
N GLY A 259 -30.62 -1.89 -30.61
CA GLY A 259 -31.16 -3.23 -30.30
C GLY A 259 -30.09 -4.32 -30.17
N ALA A 260 -28.80 -3.99 -30.34
CA ALA A 260 -27.70 -4.90 -29.97
C ALA A 260 -27.63 -5.06 -28.44
N ARG A 261 -27.53 -6.30 -27.97
CA ARG A 261 -27.29 -6.57 -26.55
C ARG A 261 -25.92 -6.02 -26.17
N GLN A 262 -25.90 -5.03 -25.28
CA GLN A 262 -24.68 -4.54 -24.65
C GLN A 262 -24.56 -5.16 -23.28
N TYR A 263 -23.30 -5.27 -22.81
CA TYR A 263 -22.99 -5.82 -21.50
C TYR A 263 -22.35 -4.75 -20.64
N ILE A 264 -22.84 -4.59 -19.40
CA ILE A 264 -22.18 -3.77 -18.39
C ILE A 264 -21.18 -4.67 -17.66
N PRO A 265 -19.86 -4.45 -17.80
CA PRO A 265 -18.88 -5.24 -17.06
C PRO A 265 -18.78 -4.73 -15.62
N LEU A 266 -19.18 -5.53 -14.65
CA LEU A 266 -18.95 -5.28 -13.22
C LEU A 266 -17.76 -6.10 -12.76
N LYS A 267 -16.78 -5.47 -12.13
CA LYS A 267 -15.63 -6.18 -11.53
C LYS A 267 -16.11 -7.00 -10.33
N VAL A 268 -15.70 -8.26 -10.24
CA VAL A 268 -16.01 -9.14 -9.11
C VAL A 268 -15.34 -8.61 -7.84
N ASN A 269 -14.08 -8.22 -7.94
CA ASN A 269 -13.34 -7.58 -6.86
C ASN A 269 -13.18 -6.08 -7.17
N ALA A 270 -14.20 -5.27 -6.87
CA ALA A 270 -14.16 -3.83 -7.07
C ALA A 270 -13.30 -3.12 -6.02
N ALA A 271 -13.23 -3.67 -4.81
CA ALA A 271 -12.47 -3.09 -3.70
C ALA A 271 -10.94 -3.27 -3.83
N ASN A 272 -10.48 -4.23 -4.66
CA ASN A 272 -9.07 -4.55 -4.87
C ASN A 272 -8.33 -4.81 -3.53
N VAL A 273 -7.18 -4.17 -3.32
CA VAL A 273 -6.30 -4.32 -2.15
C VAL A 273 -6.66 -3.36 -1.01
N MET A 274 -7.53 -2.36 -1.26
CA MET A 274 -7.84 -1.30 -0.29
C MET A 274 -8.32 -1.82 1.08
N PRO A 275 -9.23 -2.80 1.20
CA PRO A 275 -9.71 -3.28 2.49
C PRO A 275 -8.60 -3.84 3.39
N ILE A 276 -7.61 -4.52 2.81
CA ILE A 276 -6.48 -5.09 3.56
C ILE A 276 -5.62 -3.96 4.13
N ILE A 277 -5.35 -2.93 3.32
CA ILE A 277 -4.57 -1.76 3.75
C ILE A 277 -5.30 -1.01 4.88
N PHE A 278 -6.64 -0.86 4.79
CA PHE A 278 -7.45 -0.25 5.84
C PHE A 278 -7.38 -1.05 7.15
N ALA A 279 -7.57 -2.37 7.08
CA ALA A 279 -7.49 -3.23 8.24
C ALA A 279 -6.11 -3.15 8.91
N GLN A 280 -5.03 -3.15 8.13
CA GLN A 280 -3.66 -2.99 8.63
C GLN A 280 -3.43 -1.64 9.31
N ALA A 281 -3.91 -0.54 8.70
CA ALA A 281 -3.76 0.79 9.28
C ALA A 281 -4.44 0.91 10.64
N ILE A 282 -5.62 0.29 10.81
CA ILE A 282 -6.32 0.28 12.11
C ILE A 282 -5.60 -0.61 13.11
N MET A 283 -5.13 -1.80 12.69
CA MET A 283 -4.39 -2.69 13.59
C MET A 283 -3.03 -2.13 14.00
N PHE A 284 -2.49 -1.15 13.26
CA PHE A 284 -1.26 -0.46 13.64
C PHE A 284 -1.46 0.51 14.83
N ILE A 285 -2.67 1.03 15.06
CA ILE A 285 -2.97 1.97 16.16
C ILE A 285 -2.71 1.34 17.54
N PRO A 286 -3.25 0.15 17.89
CA PRO A 286 -2.98 -0.49 19.18
C PRO A 286 -1.48 -0.72 19.42
N ILE A 287 -0.74 -1.12 18.39
CA ILE A 287 0.71 -1.38 18.49
C ILE A 287 1.49 -0.12 18.79
N THR A 288 1.14 0.99 18.14
CA THR A 288 1.75 2.30 18.42
C THR A 288 1.48 2.73 19.85
N LEU A 289 0.26 2.52 20.36
CA LEU A 289 -0.10 2.85 21.74
C LEU A 289 0.67 2.01 22.76
N VAL A 290 0.87 0.72 22.47
CA VAL A 290 1.68 -0.17 23.33
C VAL A 290 3.15 0.27 23.36
N GLY A 291 3.68 0.76 22.24
CA GLY A 291 5.05 1.28 22.15
C GLY A 291 5.30 2.50 23.06
N PHE A 292 4.26 3.27 23.39
CA PHE A 292 4.33 4.39 24.35
C PHE A 292 4.04 3.98 25.80
N SER A 293 3.41 2.84 26.04
CA SER A 293 3.07 2.33 27.36
C SER A 293 4.14 1.35 27.84
N ASN A 294 4.48 1.39 29.14
CA ASN A 294 5.34 0.37 29.73
C ASN A 294 4.67 -1.01 29.60
N VAL A 295 5.27 -1.89 28.80
CA VAL A 295 4.75 -3.20 28.40
C VAL A 295 4.35 -4.09 29.59
N ASN A 296 4.92 -3.87 30.77
CA ASN A 296 4.67 -4.69 31.96
C ASN A 296 3.26 -4.53 32.56
N ASN A 297 2.51 -3.48 32.18
CA ASN A 297 1.15 -3.22 32.69
C ASN A 297 0.05 -3.29 31.62
N ALA A 298 0.39 -3.71 30.40
CA ALA A 298 -0.61 -3.89 29.36
C ALA A 298 -1.53 -5.07 29.73
N SER A 299 -2.85 -4.86 29.70
CA SER A 299 -3.83 -5.94 29.92
C SER A 299 -3.57 -7.06 28.91
N GLY A 300 -3.79 -8.33 29.33
CA GLY A 300 -3.57 -9.51 28.48
C GLY A 300 -4.26 -9.43 27.10
N PHE A 301 -5.35 -8.66 27.00
CA PHE A 301 -6.06 -8.39 25.75
C PHE A 301 -5.24 -7.53 24.77
N ILE A 302 -4.52 -6.51 25.26
CA ILE A 302 -3.67 -5.67 24.42
C ILE A 302 -2.47 -6.48 23.91
N HIS A 303 -1.91 -7.35 24.75
CA HIS A 303 -0.85 -8.28 24.32
C HIS A 303 -1.34 -9.26 23.25
N ALA A 304 -2.55 -9.80 23.40
CA ALA A 304 -3.17 -10.68 22.40
C ALA A 304 -3.47 -9.98 21.08
N LEU A 305 -3.69 -8.66 21.09
CA LEU A 305 -3.86 -7.83 19.88
C LEU A 305 -2.54 -7.45 19.20
N THR A 306 -1.44 -7.52 19.93
CA THR A 306 -0.10 -7.20 19.40
C THR A 306 0.56 -8.44 18.80
N ASP A 307 0.22 -9.60 19.33
CA ASP A 307 0.78 -10.89 18.88
C ASP A 307 0.02 -11.43 17.66
N HIS A 308 0.70 -11.42 16.49
CA HIS A 308 0.15 -11.88 15.21
C HIS A 308 -0.15 -13.37 15.16
N THR A 309 0.44 -14.17 16.04
CA THR A 309 0.16 -15.62 16.16
C THR A 309 -1.11 -15.89 16.95
N SER A 310 -1.61 -14.87 17.67
CA SER A 310 -2.82 -14.99 18.48
C SER A 310 -4.06 -15.18 17.61
N PHE A 311 -4.94 -16.10 18.03
CA PHE A 311 -6.24 -16.32 17.40
C PHE A 311 -7.08 -15.02 17.37
N TRP A 312 -7.06 -14.22 18.44
CA TRP A 312 -7.81 -12.97 18.54
C TRP A 312 -7.34 -11.91 17.53
N TYR A 313 -6.03 -11.78 17.32
CA TYR A 313 -5.48 -10.92 16.31
C TYR A 313 -5.99 -11.28 14.91
N ASN A 314 -5.87 -12.55 14.53
CA ASN A 314 -6.27 -13.02 13.21
C ASN A 314 -7.79 -12.92 12.99
N LEU A 315 -8.59 -13.17 14.02
CA LEU A 315 -10.04 -13.06 13.96
C LEU A 315 -10.47 -11.60 13.76
N ILE A 316 -9.94 -10.66 14.54
CA ILE A 316 -10.27 -9.24 14.42
C ILE A 316 -9.80 -8.70 13.06
N PHE A 317 -8.61 -9.08 12.62
CA PHE A 317 -8.08 -8.68 11.32
C PHE A 317 -8.96 -9.18 10.16
N ALA A 318 -9.41 -10.43 10.20
CA ALA A 318 -10.32 -10.99 9.22
C ALA A 318 -11.69 -10.27 9.21
N VAL A 319 -12.25 -10.01 10.39
CA VAL A 319 -13.53 -9.26 10.52
C VAL A 319 -13.39 -7.85 9.97
N LEU A 320 -12.29 -7.15 10.25
CA LEU A 320 -12.01 -5.82 9.70
C LEU A 320 -11.91 -5.85 8.18
N ILE A 321 -11.21 -6.83 7.61
CA ILE A 321 -11.11 -6.97 6.14
C ILE A 321 -12.51 -7.15 5.53
N ILE A 322 -13.34 -8.03 6.09
CA ILE A 322 -14.70 -8.27 5.59
C ILE A 322 -15.52 -6.99 5.69
N LEU A 323 -15.50 -6.31 6.83
CA LEU A 323 -16.25 -5.07 7.06
C LEU A 323 -15.83 -3.99 6.05
N PHE A 324 -14.54 -3.76 5.88
CA PHE A 324 -14.05 -2.77 4.91
C PHE A 324 -14.30 -3.17 3.46
N THR A 325 -14.31 -4.46 3.14
CA THR A 325 -14.67 -4.93 1.80
C THR A 325 -16.13 -4.59 1.48
N TYR A 326 -17.05 -4.88 2.39
CA TYR A 326 -18.46 -4.50 2.22
C TYR A 326 -18.63 -2.99 2.17
N PHE A 327 -18.02 -2.27 3.07
CA PHE A 327 -18.08 -0.81 3.12
C PHE A 327 -17.60 -0.17 1.80
N TYR A 328 -16.42 -0.57 1.32
CA TYR A 328 -15.83 -0.02 0.10
C TYR A 328 -16.62 -0.40 -1.16
N THR A 329 -17.10 -1.64 -1.21
CA THR A 329 -17.95 -2.10 -2.32
C THR A 329 -19.28 -1.35 -2.34
N CYS A 330 -19.91 -1.15 -1.18
CA CYS A 330 -21.13 -0.37 -1.05
C CYS A 330 -20.94 1.06 -1.57
N LEU A 331 -19.85 1.72 -1.22
CA LEU A 331 -19.52 3.06 -1.69
C LEU A 331 -19.36 3.16 -3.20
N LEU A 332 -18.70 2.18 -3.82
CA LEU A 332 -18.47 2.16 -5.27
C LEU A 332 -19.76 1.97 -6.06
N TYR A 333 -20.68 1.12 -5.57
CA TYR A 333 -21.89 0.77 -6.30
C TYR A 333 -23.11 1.62 -5.95
N THR A 334 -23.14 2.27 -4.78
CA THR A 334 -24.27 3.10 -4.32
C THR A 334 -24.06 4.59 -4.56
N SER A 335 -22.95 5.00 -5.18
CA SER A 335 -22.73 6.40 -5.58
C SER A 335 -23.85 6.86 -6.51
N PRO A 336 -24.68 7.85 -6.13
CA PRO A 336 -25.81 8.28 -6.95
C PRO A 336 -25.33 8.77 -8.31
N SER A 337 -25.89 8.21 -9.38
CA SER A 337 -25.63 8.65 -10.74
C SER A 337 -25.98 10.13 -10.91
N PRO A 338 -25.23 10.90 -11.71
CA PRO A 338 -25.64 12.28 -12.05
C PRO A 338 -27.07 12.37 -12.62
N ARG A 339 -27.58 11.29 -13.21
CA ARG A 339 -28.96 11.17 -13.71
C ARG A 339 -30.01 11.13 -12.59
N ASP A 340 -29.73 10.48 -11.47
CA ASP A 340 -30.65 10.39 -10.34
C ASP A 340 -30.90 11.76 -9.70
N ARG A 341 -29.95 12.70 -9.84
CA ARG A 341 -30.10 14.09 -9.40
C ARG A 341 -30.96 14.94 -10.33
N SER A 342 -30.99 14.67 -11.61
CA SER A 342 -31.90 15.37 -12.57
C SER A 342 -33.33 14.99 -12.36
N LEU A 343 -33.59 13.74 -12.00
CA LEU A 343 -34.95 13.24 -11.69
C LEU A 343 -35.49 13.80 -10.37
N SER A 344 -34.65 14.02 -9.35
CA SER A 344 -35.08 14.62 -8.07
C SER A 344 -35.30 16.13 -8.13
N ARG A 345 -34.93 16.80 -9.23
CA ARG A 345 -35.17 18.23 -9.49
C ARG A 345 -36.27 18.54 -10.46
N MET A 346 -36.97 17.54 -10.99
CA MET A 346 -38.18 17.82 -11.74
C MET A 346 -39.26 18.27 -10.76
N PRO A 347 -39.83 19.50 -10.91
CA PRO A 347 -40.94 19.92 -10.10
C PRO A 347 -42.12 18.99 -10.40
N SER A 348 -42.76 18.49 -9.34
CA SER A 348 -44.01 17.70 -9.41
C SER A 348 -45.19 18.59 -9.82
N SER A 349 -45.13 19.13 -11.03
CA SER A 349 -46.20 19.94 -11.56
C SER A 349 -46.36 19.66 -13.04
N ALA A 350 -47.15 18.70 -13.38
CA ALA A 350 -48.09 18.68 -14.47
C ALA A 350 -49.10 17.57 -14.22
#